data_afb0c25fcff3a7b1e33ace9d469b8764
#
_entry.id   afb0c25fcff3a7b1e33ace9d469b8764
#
_cell.length_a   1.000
_cell.length_b   1.000
_cell.length_c   1.000
_cell.angle_alpha   90.00
_cell.angle_beta   90.00
_cell.angle_gamma   90.00
#
_symmetry.space_group_name_H-M   'P 1'
#
loop_
_entity.id
_entity.type
_entity.pdbx_description
1 polymer ?
#
loop_
_entity_poly.entity_id
_entity_poly.type
_entity_poly.pdbx_seq_one_letter_code
_entity_poly.pdbx_strand_id
1 'polypeptide(L)'
;MNFLKIFLLGSTFLVSLSPVTNVNAQSMEEKQAQQPVPSGSNFLGLGLGVMPKTPGSSDMRVLALPVVQYSWGNVAYVSGLKAGVWGFNSTDRSLRIGLYAEPRFGYDASDSSRTAGMDDREFAIDAGPSVRWTTPEGVVNLDYGFDITGRSGGQVAQLQFIRPLVTNNDFRLNGLISATWQNTAMNTYYWGMKASETVDGIARNVGSGSGLSVGLSGLYGVGQSGALFFGTTVNRLSDAQANSPIAERDYTYIVYLGYGWRL
;
A
#
# COMPACT_ATOMS: atom_id res chain seq x y z
N MET A 1 8.59 -23.89 -17.22
CA MET A 1 7.22 -23.92 -16.69
C MET A 1 7.21 -23.03 -15.47
N ASN A 2 6.97 -21.71 -15.68
CA ASN A 2 7.26 -20.65 -14.70
C ASN A 2 5.95 -20.11 -14.13
N PHE A 3 5.42 -20.75 -13.08
CA PHE A 3 4.23 -20.28 -12.33
C PHE A 3 4.53 -19.13 -11.34
N LEU A 4 5.77 -18.65 -11.26
CA LEU A 4 6.19 -17.65 -10.27
C LEU A 4 6.38 -16.22 -10.83
N LYS A 5 6.17 -16.00 -12.13
CA LYS A 5 6.38 -14.69 -12.78
C LYS A 5 5.16 -13.76 -12.81
N ILE A 6 4.03 -14.11 -12.16
CA ILE A 6 2.77 -13.35 -12.27
C ILE A 6 2.64 -12.22 -11.23
N PHE A 7 3.59 -12.08 -10.32
CA PHE A 7 3.49 -11.10 -9.23
C PHE A 7 4.50 -9.98 -9.35
N LEU A 8 4.43 -9.17 -10.38
CA LEU A 8 5.40 -8.09 -10.51
C LEU A 8 4.76 -6.81 -11.01
N LEU A 9 4.69 -5.82 -10.15
CA LEU A 9 4.74 -4.37 -10.39
C LEU A 9 3.73 -3.54 -9.62
N GLY A 10 4.24 -2.66 -8.91
CA GLY A 10 3.52 -1.54 -8.33
C GLY A 10 4.31 -0.95 -7.19
N SER A 11 4.84 0.23 -7.40
CA SER A 11 5.29 1.03 -6.27
C SER A 11 4.17 1.13 -5.26
N THR A 12 4.36 0.47 -4.17
CA THR A 12 3.80 0.63 -2.84
C THR A 12 2.58 1.54 -2.69
N PHE A 13 1.40 1.08 -3.04
CA PHE A 13 0.16 1.63 -2.53
C PHE A 13 -0.91 0.55 -2.47
N LEU A 14 -0.66 -0.43 -1.61
CA LEU A 14 -1.77 -1.20 -1.09
C LEU A 14 -2.39 -0.37 0.02
N VAL A 15 -3.57 0.13 -0.27
CA VAL A 15 -4.45 0.67 0.77
C VAL A 15 -4.60 -0.45 1.80
N SER A 16 -3.90 -0.32 2.91
CA SER A 16 -4.17 -1.19 4.04
C SER A 16 -5.62 -0.98 4.44
N LEU A 17 -6.47 -1.97 4.21
CA LEU A 17 -7.78 -2.06 4.86
C LEU A 17 -7.50 -2.29 6.35
N SER A 18 -7.02 -1.23 7.02
CA SER A 18 -6.82 -1.29 8.45
C SER A 18 -8.18 -1.37 9.12
N PRO A 19 -8.45 -2.35 9.97
CA PRO A 19 -9.65 -2.31 10.78
C PRO A 19 -9.59 -1.02 11.61
N VAL A 20 -10.59 -0.18 11.46
CA VAL A 20 -10.84 0.88 12.44
C VAL A 20 -11.20 0.14 13.73
N THR A 21 -10.23 -0.03 14.61
CA THR A 21 -10.51 -0.53 15.94
C THR A 21 -11.38 0.51 16.63
N ASN A 22 -12.58 0.13 17.02
CA ASN A 22 -13.45 0.97 17.81
C ASN A 22 -12.70 1.45 19.04
N VAL A 23 -12.55 2.75 19.17
CA VAL A 23 -12.25 3.37 20.44
C VAL A 23 -13.51 3.18 21.30
N ASN A 24 -13.46 2.26 22.25
CA ASN A 24 -14.48 2.16 23.28
C ASN A 24 -14.40 3.42 24.13
N ALA A 25 -15.22 4.41 23.82
CA ALA A 25 -15.66 5.36 24.82
C ALA A 25 -16.57 4.60 25.78
N GLN A 26 -16.02 4.04 26.84
CA GLN A 26 -16.78 3.57 27.99
C GLN A 26 -17.25 4.79 28.76
N SER A 27 -18.37 5.31 28.39
CA SER A 27 -19.38 5.96 29.21
C SER A 27 -20.39 6.65 28.31
N MET A 28 -21.37 5.90 27.84
CA MET A 28 -22.75 6.32 27.66
C MET A 28 -23.57 5.17 27.09
N GLU A 29 -24.39 4.63 27.98
CA GLU A 29 -25.58 3.85 27.73
C GLU A 29 -25.49 2.58 26.87
N GLU A 30 -25.53 1.47 27.59
CA GLU A 30 -26.20 0.23 27.20
C GLU A 30 -27.45 0.49 26.38
N LYS A 31 -27.33 0.44 25.06
CA LYS A 31 -28.37 0.09 24.08
C LYS A 31 -27.86 0.45 22.67
N GLN A 32 -26.95 -0.30 22.16
CA GLN A 32 -26.82 -0.35 20.71
C GLN A 32 -26.62 -1.77 20.24
N ALA A 33 -27.59 -2.19 19.46
CA ALA A 33 -27.73 -3.43 18.79
C ALA A 33 -26.42 -3.92 18.18
N GLN A 34 -26.21 -5.21 18.30
CA GLN A 34 -25.19 -6.05 17.68
C GLN A 34 -24.74 -5.49 16.32
N GLN A 35 -23.52 -5.01 16.28
CA GLN A 35 -22.90 -4.57 15.02
C GLN A 35 -22.54 -5.81 14.20
N PRO A 36 -23.07 -5.99 12.99
CA PRO A 36 -22.83 -7.21 12.19
C PRO A 36 -21.44 -7.32 11.58
N VAL A 37 -20.57 -6.31 11.73
CA VAL A 37 -19.18 -6.36 11.25
C VAL A 37 -18.26 -5.99 12.41
N PRO A 38 -17.71 -6.97 13.14
CA PRO A 38 -16.74 -6.67 14.19
C PRO A 38 -15.52 -5.99 13.60
N SER A 39 -15.17 -4.83 14.15
CA SER A 39 -13.84 -4.26 14.00
C SER A 39 -12.82 -5.27 14.52
N GLY A 40 -11.99 -5.79 13.62
CA GLY A 40 -11.00 -6.83 13.93
C GLY A 40 -11.30 -8.20 13.35
N SER A 41 -12.30 -8.38 12.49
CA SER A 41 -12.53 -9.64 11.83
C SER A 41 -11.39 -9.94 10.85
N ASN A 42 -10.78 -11.10 11.03
CA ASN A 42 -9.87 -11.67 10.06
C ASN A 42 -10.63 -11.88 8.75
N PHE A 43 -9.96 -11.59 7.63
CA PHE A 43 -10.59 -11.59 6.33
C PHE A 43 -9.62 -12.17 5.29
N LEU A 44 -10.14 -13.00 4.42
CA LEU A 44 -9.41 -13.56 3.29
C LEU A 44 -10.23 -13.37 2.01
N GLY A 45 -9.62 -12.84 0.96
CA GLY A 45 -10.31 -12.60 -0.29
C GLY A 45 -9.41 -12.61 -1.51
N LEU A 46 -10.04 -12.47 -2.66
CA LEU A 46 -9.39 -12.25 -3.96
C LEU A 46 -10.00 -11.03 -4.62
N GLY A 47 -9.15 -10.23 -5.25
CA GLY A 47 -9.57 -9.07 -6.00
C GLY A 47 -8.80 -8.89 -7.29
N LEU A 48 -9.32 -8.02 -8.13
CA LEU A 48 -8.67 -7.53 -9.32
C LEU A 48 -8.26 -6.07 -9.07
N GLY A 49 -7.02 -5.75 -9.37
CA GLY A 49 -6.49 -4.40 -9.34
C GLY A 49 -6.06 -3.95 -10.74
N VAL A 50 -6.38 -2.70 -11.06
CA VAL A 50 -5.90 -2.02 -12.27
C VAL A 50 -4.86 -1.02 -11.84
N MET A 51 -3.65 -1.11 -12.41
CA MET A 51 -2.51 -0.26 -12.04
C MET A 51 -1.58 -0.04 -13.24
N PRO A 52 -0.69 0.96 -13.21
CA PRO A 52 0.30 1.17 -14.27
C PRO A 52 1.20 -0.05 -14.48
N LYS A 53 1.60 -0.32 -15.72
CA LYS A 53 2.54 -1.40 -16.06
C LYS A 53 3.93 -1.13 -15.52
N THR A 54 4.43 0.08 -15.71
CA THR A 54 5.69 0.56 -15.14
C THR A 54 5.45 1.85 -14.34
N PRO A 55 6.34 2.27 -13.45
CA PRO A 55 6.19 3.51 -12.71
C PRO A 55 5.97 4.71 -13.64
N GLY A 56 4.89 5.47 -13.42
CA GLY A 56 4.55 6.65 -14.23
C GLY A 56 4.03 6.36 -15.65
N SER A 57 3.83 5.08 -16.03
CA SER A 57 3.29 4.71 -17.35
C SER A 57 1.82 5.09 -17.50
N SER A 58 1.44 5.41 -18.73
CA SER A 58 0.04 5.52 -19.15
C SER A 58 -0.61 4.16 -19.37
N ASP A 59 0.18 3.14 -19.69
CA ASP A 59 -0.28 1.78 -19.91
C ASP A 59 -0.66 1.12 -18.59
N MET A 60 -1.82 0.48 -18.58
CA MET A 60 -2.38 -0.16 -17.40
C MET A 60 -2.39 -1.68 -17.57
N ARG A 61 -2.35 -2.37 -16.44
CA ARG A 61 -2.52 -3.82 -16.36
C ARG A 61 -3.51 -4.20 -15.28
N VAL A 62 -4.09 -5.37 -15.45
CA VAL A 62 -4.96 -5.99 -14.45
C VAL A 62 -4.18 -7.08 -13.73
N LEU A 63 -4.21 -7.04 -12.42
CA LEU A 63 -3.61 -8.07 -11.56
C LEU A 63 -4.66 -8.70 -10.66
N ALA A 64 -4.60 -10.03 -10.51
CA ALA A 64 -5.30 -10.72 -9.44
C ALA A 64 -4.48 -10.58 -8.16
N LEU A 65 -5.12 -10.06 -7.09
CA LEU A 65 -4.48 -9.80 -5.81
C LEU A 65 -5.17 -10.59 -4.71
N PRO A 66 -4.44 -11.40 -3.93
CA PRO A 66 -4.95 -11.90 -2.67
C PRO A 66 -5.09 -10.73 -1.70
N VAL A 67 -6.19 -10.70 -0.97
CA VAL A 67 -6.42 -9.72 0.09
C VAL A 67 -6.52 -10.48 1.41
N VAL A 68 -5.55 -10.24 2.25
CA VAL A 68 -5.47 -10.85 3.59
C VAL A 68 -5.52 -9.75 4.62
N GLN A 69 -6.45 -9.85 5.53
CA GLN A 69 -6.50 -9.04 6.74
C GLN A 69 -6.57 -10.00 7.92
N TYR A 70 -5.48 -10.10 8.64
CA TYR A 70 -5.39 -11.03 9.76
C TYR A 70 -4.59 -10.43 10.91
N SER A 71 -5.08 -10.59 12.13
CA SER A 71 -4.42 -10.13 13.33
C SER A 71 -4.32 -11.25 14.36
N TRP A 72 -3.12 -11.52 14.82
CA TRP A 72 -2.85 -12.43 15.95
C TRP A 72 -2.87 -11.63 17.25
N GLY A 73 -4.06 -11.35 17.73
CA GLY A 73 -4.25 -10.52 18.92
C GLY A 73 -3.62 -9.12 18.76
N ASN A 74 -2.77 -8.76 19.72
CA ASN A 74 -2.05 -7.48 19.70
C ASN A 74 -0.56 -7.63 19.34
N VAL A 75 -0.16 -8.78 18.82
CA VAL A 75 1.27 -9.10 18.61
C VAL A 75 1.68 -8.94 17.15
N ALA A 76 0.88 -9.47 16.23
CA ALA A 76 1.24 -9.49 14.82
C ALA A 76 0.03 -9.24 13.92
N TYR A 77 0.29 -8.83 12.69
CA TYR A 77 -0.75 -8.59 11.69
C TYR A 77 -0.26 -8.86 10.27
N VAL A 78 -1.20 -9.19 9.41
CA VAL A 78 -1.08 -9.09 7.96
C VAL A 78 -2.21 -8.18 7.46
N SER A 79 -1.89 -7.23 6.60
CA SER A 79 -2.85 -6.29 6.03
C SER A 79 -2.51 -6.07 4.56
N GLY A 80 -3.28 -6.67 3.67
CA GLY A 80 -2.91 -6.74 2.25
C GLY A 80 -1.61 -7.53 2.06
N LEU A 81 -0.59 -6.88 1.53
CA LEU A 81 0.75 -7.46 1.37
C LEU A 81 1.73 -7.06 2.49
N LYS A 82 1.33 -6.17 3.37
CA LYS A 82 2.12 -5.73 4.51
C LYS A 82 1.94 -6.68 5.69
N ALA A 83 3.03 -7.13 6.27
CA ALA A 83 3.04 -7.89 7.52
C ALA A 83 3.82 -7.15 8.59
N GLY A 84 3.47 -7.34 9.86
CA GLY A 84 4.19 -6.68 10.93
C GLY A 84 3.96 -7.28 12.31
N VAL A 85 4.80 -6.84 13.25
CA VAL A 85 4.73 -7.21 14.66
C VAL A 85 4.73 -5.95 15.52
N TRP A 86 3.96 -5.96 16.59
CA TRP A 86 3.89 -4.88 17.56
C TRP A 86 4.74 -5.22 18.78
N GLY A 87 5.79 -4.43 19.03
CA GLY A 87 6.64 -4.56 20.20
C GLY A 87 6.11 -3.74 21.39
N PHE A 88 5.34 -2.69 21.12
CA PHE A 88 4.71 -1.85 22.14
C PHE A 88 3.25 -1.56 21.80
N ASN A 89 2.39 -1.64 22.81
CA ASN A 89 1.00 -1.22 22.74
C ASN A 89 0.70 -0.39 23.98
N SER A 90 0.16 0.82 23.82
CA SER A 90 -0.36 1.59 24.97
C SER A 90 -1.52 0.85 25.63
N THR A 91 -1.79 1.17 26.90
CA THR A 91 -2.84 0.50 27.68
C THR A 91 -4.21 0.61 27.03
N ASP A 92 -4.53 1.75 26.46
CA ASP A 92 -5.76 2.03 25.70
C ASP A 92 -5.70 1.57 24.24
N ARG A 93 -4.55 1.00 23.81
CA ARG A 93 -4.28 0.54 22.44
C ARG A 93 -4.37 1.64 21.36
N SER A 94 -4.40 2.89 21.76
CA SER A 94 -4.39 4.00 20.81
C SER A 94 -3.05 4.12 20.08
N LEU A 95 -1.93 3.82 20.74
CA LEU A 95 -0.58 3.88 20.17
C LEU A 95 0.02 2.48 20.12
N ARG A 96 0.52 2.10 18.95
CA ARG A 96 1.28 0.87 18.72
C ARG A 96 2.58 1.20 18.01
N ILE A 97 3.66 0.57 18.43
CA ILE A 97 4.99 0.71 17.83
C ILE A 97 5.52 -0.69 17.55
N GLY A 98 6.08 -0.89 16.37
CA GLY A 98 6.54 -2.20 15.96
C GLY A 98 7.44 -2.17 14.74
N LEU A 99 7.50 -3.30 14.08
CA LEU A 99 8.22 -3.49 12.82
C LEU A 99 7.26 -3.98 11.75
N TYR A 100 7.55 -3.64 10.50
CA TYR A 100 6.82 -4.13 9.35
C TYR A 100 7.77 -4.63 8.27
N ALA A 101 7.23 -5.43 7.37
CA ALA A 101 7.81 -5.79 6.10
C ALA A 101 6.73 -5.72 5.02
N GLU A 102 7.08 -5.21 3.84
CA GLU A 102 6.19 -5.02 2.71
C GLU A 102 6.93 -5.27 1.39
N PRO A 103 6.34 -6.03 0.44
CA PRO A 103 6.93 -6.23 -0.86
C PRO A 103 6.92 -4.94 -1.68
N ARG A 104 8.01 -4.69 -2.37
CA ARG A 104 8.12 -3.72 -3.43
C ARG A 104 8.26 -4.45 -4.75
N PHE A 105 7.30 -4.23 -5.62
CA PHE A 105 7.32 -4.88 -6.93
C PHE A 105 8.27 -4.16 -7.88
N GLY A 106 8.98 -4.93 -8.65
CA GLY A 106 9.73 -4.46 -9.80
C GLY A 106 8.88 -4.37 -11.07
N TYR A 107 9.50 -4.37 -12.25
CA TYR A 107 8.83 -4.41 -13.53
C TYR A 107 9.74 -5.01 -14.60
N ASP A 108 9.13 -5.61 -15.61
CA ASP A 108 9.84 -6.08 -16.80
C ASP A 108 10.05 -4.88 -17.73
N ALA A 109 11.27 -4.75 -18.26
CA ALA A 109 11.60 -3.64 -19.15
C ALA A 109 10.75 -3.61 -20.44
N SER A 110 10.25 -4.75 -20.86
CA SER A 110 9.34 -4.90 -22.01
C SER A 110 7.91 -4.40 -21.78
N ASP A 111 7.55 -4.04 -20.53
CA ASP A 111 6.19 -3.61 -20.18
C ASP A 111 5.81 -2.21 -20.72
N SER A 112 6.81 -1.40 -21.08
CA SER A 112 6.59 -0.05 -21.64
C SER A 112 7.65 0.26 -22.70
N SER A 113 7.27 1.07 -23.70
CA SER A 113 8.22 1.58 -24.70
C SER A 113 9.29 2.49 -24.08
N ARG A 114 8.99 3.13 -22.94
CA ARG A 114 9.93 3.99 -22.21
C ARG A 114 11.02 3.20 -21.48
N THR A 115 10.76 1.96 -21.15
CA THR A 115 11.70 1.07 -20.45
C THR A 115 12.33 0.04 -21.39
N ALA A 116 11.93 0.01 -22.66
CA ALA A 116 12.47 -0.93 -23.65
C ALA A 116 13.99 -0.80 -23.79
N GLY A 117 14.71 -1.90 -23.62
CA GLY A 117 16.17 -1.93 -23.65
C GLY A 117 16.85 -1.68 -22.29
N MET A 118 16.10 -1.41 -21.25
CA MET A 118 16.59 -1.38 -19.87
C MET A 118 16.72 -2.80 -19.30
N ASP A 119 17.37 -2.92 -18.16
CA ASP A 119 17.28 -4.13 -17.34
C ASP A 119 15.93 -4.16 -16.59
N ASP A 120 15.43 -5.37 -16.34
CA ASP A 120 14.27 -5.55 -15.45
C ASP A 120 14.57 -5.00 -14.05
N ARG A 121 13.58 -4.44 -13.39
CA ARG A 121 13.67 -4.05 -11.98
C ARG A 121 13.11 -5.16 -11.13
N GLU A 122 13.93 -5.68 -10.24
CA GLU A 122 13.58 -6.86 -9.46
C GLU A 122 12.66 -6.53 -8.27
N PHE A 123 11.97 -7.56 -7.83
CA PHE A 123 11.22 -7.57 -6.57
C PHE A 123 12.15 -7.30 -5.39
N ALA A 124 11.69 -6.48 -4.45
CA ALA A 124 12.38 -6.17 -3.21
C ALA A 124 11.43 -6.29 -2.01
N ILE A 125 11.99 -6.25 -0.82
CA ILE A 125 11.25 -6.16 0.43
C ILE A 125 11.77 -4.96 1.20
N ASP A 126 10.84 -4.06 1.52
CA ASP A 126 11.10 -2.96 2.45
C ASP A 126 10.69 -3.40 3.86
N ALA A 127 11.55 -3.17 4.84
CA ALA A 127 11.25 -3.46 6.24
C ALA A 127 11.81 -2.40 7.17
N GLY A 128 11.16 -2.22 8.32
CA GLY A 128 11.61 -1.24 9.31
C GLY A 128 10.58 -0.89 10.37
N PRO A 129 10.78 0.19 11.13
CA PRO A 129 9.88 0.63 12.17
C PRO A 129 8.53 1.11 11.63
N SER A 130 7.50 0.85 12.41
CA SER A 130 6.12 1.24 12.14
C SER A 130 5.48 1.78 13.42
N VAL A 131 4.79 2.89 13.28
CA VAL A 131 3.98 3.49 14.33
C VAL A 131 2.55 3.61 13.84
N ARG A 132 1.61 3.16 14.66
CA ARG A 132 0.18 3.32 14.41
C ARG A 132 -0.46 4.04 15.58
N TRP A 133 -1.11 5.15 15.27
CA TRP A 133 -1.84 5.94 16.25
C TRP A 133 -3.32 6.05 15.86
N THR A 134 -4.17 5.50 16.70
CA THR A 134 -5.63 5.52 16.54
C THR A 134 -6.19 6.70 17.34
N THR A 135 -6.93 7.58 16.69
CA THR A 135 -7.59 8.72 17.29
C THR A 135 -9.12 8.62 17.05
N PRO A 136 -9.93 9.43 17.70
CA PRO A 136 -11.36 9.50 17.41
C PRO A 136 -11.67 9.87 15.95
N GLU A 137 -10.80 10.65 15.30
CA GLU A 137 -10.98 11.13 13.93
C GLU A 137 -10.53 10.11 12.89
N GLY A 138 -9.66 9.15 13.25
CA GLY A 138 -9.11 8.17 12.32
C GLY A 138 -7.81 7.56 12.79
N VAL A 139 -7.07 6.99 11.86
CA VAL A 139 -5.81 6.28 12.12
C VAL A 139 -4.67 6.95 11.38
N VAL A 140 -3.61 7.27 12.10
CA VAL A 140 -2.32 7.72 11.55
C VAL A 140 -1.36 6.55 11.56
N ASN A 141 -0.75 6.25 10.42
CA ASN A 141 0.36 5.31 10.30
C ASN A 141 1.62 6.06 9.85
N LEU A 142 2.74 5.77 10.49
CA LEU A 142 4.06 6.25 10.10
C LEU A 142 4.98 5.04 9.97
N ASP A 143 5.51 4.84 8.78
CA ASP A 143 6.39 3.73 8.43
C ASP A 143 7.71 4.30 7.89
N TYR A 144 8.82 3.66 8.26
CA TYR A 144 10.13 3.96 7.69
C TYR A 144 10.82 2.65 7.32
N GLY A 145 11.04 2.42 6.03
CA GLY A 145 11.54 1.17 5.49
C GLY A 145 12.89 1.29 4.81
N PHE A 146 13.64 0.21 4.86
CA PHE A 146 14.89 -0.02 4.15
C PHE A 146 14.68 -1.20 3.21
N ASP A 147 15.25 -1.14 2.03
CA ASP A 147 15.36 -2.31 1.15
C ASP A 147 16.28 -3.36 1.79
N ILE A 148 15.70 -4.39 2.40
CA ILE A 148 16.44 -5.48 3.06
C ILE A 148 16.92 -6.55 2.09
N THR A 149 16.50 -6.49 0.82
CA THR A 149 16.93 -7.41 -0.24
C THR A 149 18.16 -6.91 -0.98
N GLY A 150 18.55 -5.65 -0.77
CA GLY A 150 19.73 -5.03 -1.37
C GLY A 150 19.60 -4.74 -2.88
N ARG A 151 18.39 -4.69 -3.42
CA ARG A 151 18.15 -4.41 -4.85
C ARG A 151 18.43 -2.96 -5.21
N SER A 152 17.83 -2.06 -4.45
CA SER A 152 18.00 -0.61 -4.62
C SER A 152 18.96 0.00 -3.60
N GLY A 153 19.14 -0.65 -2.44
CA GLY A 153 19.78 -0.06 -1.26
C GLY A 153 19.03 1.19 -0.76
N GLY A 154 17.76 1.29 -1.10
CA GLY A 154 16.95 2.48 -0.91
C GLY A 154 16.24 2.54 0.44
N GLN A 155 15.62 3.70 0.67
CA GLN A 155 14.84 4.01 1.87
C GLN A 155 13.54 4.68 1.48
N VAL A 156 12.49 4.39 2.25
CA VAL A 156 11.15 4.95 2.09
C VAL A 156 10.61 5.39 3.44
N ALA A 157 9.95 6.55 3.50
CA ALA A 157 9.15 6.96 4.64
C ALA A 157 7.72 7.22 4.15
N GLN A 158 6.73 6.74 4.88
CA GLN A 158 5.32 6.96 4.57
C GLN A 158 4.58 7.45 5.81
N LEU A 159 3.87 8.56 5.64
CA LEU A 159 2.88 9.06 6.60
C LEU A 159 1.51 8.94 5.96
N GLN A 160 0.59 8.27 6.63
CA GLN A 160 -0.76 8.00 6.13
C GLN A 160 -1.79 8.35 7.19
N PHE A 161 -2.87 9.03 6.78
CA PHE A 161 -4.05 9.23 7.60
C PHE A 161 -5.27 8.60 6.92
N ILE A 162 -5.97 7.76 7.67
CA ILE A 162 -7.17 7.07 7.24
C ILE A 162 -8.33 7.55 8.12
N ARG A 163 -9.38 8.08 7.50
CA ARG A 163 -10.57 8.56 8.20
C ARG A 163 -11.80 7.79 7.76
N PRO A 164 -12.61 7.25 8.71
CA PRO A 164 -13.93 6.76 8.40
C PRO A 164 -14.82 7.91 7.91
N LEU A 165 -15.41 7.75 6.73
CA LEU A 165 -16.35 8.72 6.15
C LEU A 165 -17.79 8.28 6.34
N VAL A 166 -18.05 6.99 6.12
CA VAL A 166 -19.35 6.37 6.33
C VAL A 166 -19.14 5.03 7.04
N THR A 167 -19.91 4.78 8.08
CA THR A 167 -19.92 3.49 8.77
C THR A 167 -21.35 3.18 9.15
N ASN A 168 -21.90 2.11 8.61
CA ASN A 168 -23.18 1.54 9.00
C ASN A 168 -23.07 0.00 9.08
N ASN A 169 -24.19 -0.68 9.24
CA ASN A 169 -24.18 -2.14 9.48
C ASN A 169 -23.45 -2.94 8.39
N ASP A 170 -23.68 -2.61 7.13
CA ASP A 170 -23.19 -3.40 6.00
C ASP A 170 -22.15 -2.65 5.15
N PHE A 171 -22.00 -1.35 5.34
CA PHE A 171 -21.17 -0.52 4.49
C PHE A 171 -20.17 0.31 5.28
N ARG A 172 -18.92 0.28 4.87
CA ARG A 172 -17.86 1.15 5.37
C ARG A 172 -17.17 1.83 4.20
N LEU A 173 -16.93 3.12 4.34
CA LEU A 173 -16.15 3.92 3.41
C LEU A 173 -15.13 4.73 4.20
N ASN A 174 -13.88 4.63 3.82
CA ASN A 174 -12.79 5.39 4.40
C ASN A 174 -12.18 6.32 3.34
N GLY A 175 -11.81 7.51 3.77
CA GLY A 175 -10.92 8.39 3.03
C GLY A 175 -9.48 8.17 3.48
N LEU A 176 -8.55 8.31 2.54
CA LEU A 176 -7.13 8.16 2.72
C LEU A 176 -6.40 9.38 2.18
N ILE A 177 -5.43 9.88 2.94
CA ILE A 177 -4.39 10.79 2.46
C ILE A 177 -3.04 10.26 2.93
N SER A 178 -2.02 10.31 2.07
CA SER A 178 -0.66 9.94 2.47
C SER A 178 0.40 10.75 1.76
N ALA A 179 1.55 10.88 2.41
CA ALA A 179 2.80 11.40 1.86
C ALA A 179 3.84 10.29 1.90
N THR A 180 4.53 10.07 0.78
CA THR A 180 5.59 9.05 0.68
C THR A 180 6.86 9.71 0.19
N TRP A 181 7.90 9.69 1.01
CA TRP A 181 9.24 10.09 0.64
C TRP A 181 10.08 8.87 0.26
N GLN A 182 10.88 9.02 -0.79
CA GLN A 182 11.87 8.02 -1.22
C GLN A 182 13.21 8.70 -1.42
N ASN A 183 14.29 8.02 -1.00
CA ASN A 183 15.63 8.55 -1.19
C ASN A 183 16.13 8.38 -2.63
N THR A 184 17.27 8.99 -2.94
CA THR A 184 17.90 8.94 -4.27
C THR A 184 18.18 7.52 -4.74
N ALA A 185 18.65 6.63 -3.87
CA ALA A 185 18.96 5.25 -4.24
C ALA A 185 17.70 4.50 -4.70
N MET A 186 16.58 4.61 -3.93
CA MET A 186 15.29 4.05 -4.27
C MET A 186 14.78 4.58 -5.62
N ASN A 187 14.76 5.92 -5.76
CA ASN A 187 14.27 6.54 -6.97
C ASN A 187 15.14 6.24 -8.20
N THR A 188 16.47 6.25 -8.06
CA THR A 188 17.36 5.93 -9.17
C THR A 188 17.19 4.49 -9.64
N TYR A 189 16.99 3.54 -8.72
CA TYR A 189 16.78 2.14 -9.10
C TYR A 189 15.47 1.95 -9.88
N TYR A 190 14.35 2.50 -9.40
CA TYR A 190 13.04 2.24 -10.00
C TYR A 190 12.65 3.22 -11.10
N TRP A 191 13.19 4.43 -11.10
CA TRP A 191 12.80 5.51 -12.00
C TRP A 191 13.96 6.01 -12.89
N GLY A 192 15.18 5.63 -12.60
CA GLY A 192 16.37 6.03 -13.34
C GLY A 192 16.77 5.04 -14.42
N MET A 193 17.79 5.42 -15.19
CA MET A 193 18.43 4.59 -16.21
C MET A 193 19.92 4.48 -15.91
N LYS A 194 20.48 3.29 -16.01
CA LYS A 194 21.92 3.05 -15.93
C LYS A 194 22.61 3.61 -17.17
N ALA A 195 23.91 3.85 -17.11
CA ALA A 195 24.71 4.26 -18.28
C ALA A 195 24.62 3.25 -19.44
N SER A 196 24.57 1.95 -19.12
CA SER A 196 24.41 0.86 -20.11
C SER A 196 23.01 0.83 -20.76
N GLU A 197 22.02 1.50 -20.18
CA GLU A 197 20.64 1.54 -20.65
C GLU A 197 20.34 2.80 -21.50
N THR A 198 21.33 3.68 -21.72
CA THR A 198 21.17 4.93 -22.47
C THR A 198 22.02 4.91 -23.74
N VAL A 199 21.53 5.57 -24.79
CA VAL A 199 22.26 5.64 -26.08
C VAL A 199 23.55 6.43 -25.96
N ASP A 200 23.59 7.45 -25.11
CA ASP A 200 24.74 8.32 -24.89
C ASP A 200 25.71 7.82 -23.80
N GLY A 201 25.40 6.66 -23.18
CA GLY A 201 26.22 6.09 -22.12
C GLY A 201 26.22 6.89 -20.81
N ILE A 202 25.26 7.82 -20.63
CA ILE A 202 25.16 8.66 -19.43
C ILE A 202 23.99 8.20 -18.56
N ALA A 203 24.26 7.82 -17.30
CA ALA A 203 23.24 7.45 -16.36
C ALA A 203 22.23 8.59 -16.09
N ARG A 204 20.99 8.25 -15.94
CA ARG A 204 19.90 9.18 -15.56
C ARG A 204 19.47 8.88 -14.11
N ASN A 205 20.14 9.53 -13.18
CA ASN A 205 19.81 9.40 -11.76
C ASN A 205 18.57 10.22 -11.42
N VAL A 206 17.76 9.70 -10.50
CA VAL A 206 16.55 10.36 -10.02
C VAL A 206 16.73 10.69 -8.53
N GLY A 207 16.64 11.97 -8.19
CA GLY A 207 16.84 12.47 -6.84
C GLY A 207 15.78 11.97 -5.86
N SER A 208 16.00 12.22 -4.58
CA SER A 208 14.98 11.99 -3.54
C SER A 208 13.77 12.88 -3.77
N GLY A 209 12.63 12.46 -3.29
CA GLY A 209 11.40 13.24 -3.43
C GLY A 209 10.23 12.69 -2.65
N SER A 210 9.20 13.52 -2.49
CA SER A 210 7.96 13.16 -1.81
C SER A 210 6.77 13.25 -2.74
N GLY A 211 6.04 12.16 -2.87
CA GLY A 211 4.74 12.07 -3.54
C GLY A 211 3.59 12.18 -2.55
N LEU A 212 2.42 12.56 -3.05
CA LEU A 212 1.19 12.68 -2.27
C LEU A 212 0.11 11.79 -2.86
N SER A 213 -0.67 11.15 -1.99
CA SER A 213 -1.78 10.30 -2.44
C SER A 213 -3.06 10.66 -1.73
N VAL A 214 -4.16 10.53 -2.47
CA VAL A 214 -5.52 10.58 -1.93
C VAL A 214 -6.28 9.37 -2.43
N GLY A 215 -7.17 8.83 -1.60
CA GLY A 215 -7.90 7.63 -1.98
C GLY A 215 -9.17 7.41 -1.18
N LEU A 216 -9.94 6.45 -1.66
CA LEU A 216 -11.12 5.91 -1.01
C LEU A 216 -10.97 4.39 -0.94
N SER A 217 -11.39 3.80 0.17
CA SER A 217 -11.53 2.36 0.31
C SER A 217 -12.83 2.01 0.97
N GLY A 218 -13.48 0.96 0.52
CA GLY A 218 -14.77 0.56 1.04
C GLY A 218 -14.89 -0.95 1.20
N LEU A 219 -15.85 -1.32 2.06
CA LEU A 219 -16.26 -2.68 2.30
C LEU A 219 -17.78 -2.72 2.38
N TYR A 220 -18.39 -3.64 1.63
CA TYR A 220 -19.81 -3.89 1.65
C TYR A 220 -20.08 -5.35 2.03
N GLY A 221 -20.77 -5.56 3.15
CA GLY A 221 -21.13 -6.88 3.66
C GLY A 221 -22.13 -7.59 2.74
N VAL A 222 -21.90 -8.86 2.45
CA VAL A 222 -22.75 -9.70 1.62
C VAL A 222 -23.10 -10.98 2.39
N GLY A 223 -24.34 -11.13 2.76
CA GLY A 223 -24.78 -12.26 3.58
C GLY A 223 -24.12 -12.25 4.98
N GLN A 224 -23.92 -13.43 5.55
CA GLN A 224 -23.42 -13.56 6.93
C GLN A 224 -21.89 -13.41 7.06
N SER A 225 -21.13 -13.89 6.09
CA SER A 225 -19.67 -13.93 6.16
C SER A 225 -18.95 -13.28 4.98
N GLY A 226 -19.64 -13.04 3.86
CA GLY A 226 -19.03 -12.45 2.67
C GLY A 226 -18.92 -10.93 2.75
N ALA A 227 -17.98 -10.36 1.98
CA ALA A 227 -17.89 -8.94 1.76
C ALA A 227 -17.26 -8.61 0.41
N LEU A 228 -17.79 -7.59 -0.27
CA LEU A 228 -17.14 -6.91 -1.36
C LEU A 228 -16.20 -5.85 -0.78
N PHE A 229 -14.98 -5.78 -1.29
CA PHE A 229 -14.06 -4.69 -0.99
C PHE A 229 -13.68 -3.97 -2.29
N PHE A 230 -13.52 -2.68 -2.21
CA PHE A 230 -13.19 -1.84 -3.35
C PHE A 230 -12.39 -0.62 -2.92
N GLY A 231 -11.71 -0.02 -3.86
CA GLY A 231 -11.03 1.24 -3.60
C GLY A 231 -10.36 1.84 -4.81
N THR A 232 -9.93 3.07 -4.62
CA THR A 232 -9.16 3.82 -5.59
C THR A 232 -8.18 4.72 -4.87
N THR A 233 -7.01 4.90 -5.47
CA THR A 233 -6.00 5.84 -4.99
C THR A 233 -5.40 6.56 -6.19
N VAL A 234 -5.29 7.87 -6.10
CA VAL A 234 -4.53 8.71 -7.02
C VAL A 234 -3.28 9.18 -6.28
N ASN A 235 -2.15 9.00 -6.92
CA ASN A 235 -0.85 9.38 -6.40
C ASN A 235 -0.21 10.40 -7.32
N ARG A 236 0.06 11.60 -6.82
CA ARG A 236 0.92 12.58 -7.46
C ARG A 236 2.37 12.22 -7.17
N LEU A 237 3.14 12.05 -8.22
CA LEU A 237 4.56 11.76 -8.14
C LEU A 237 5.32 12.95 -7.54
N SER A 238 6.48 12.67 -6.95
CA SER A 238 7.43 13.74 -6.64
C SER A 238 7.95 14.38 -7.94
N ASP A 239 8.41 15.63 -7.87
CA ASP A 239 8.99 16.30 -9.03
C ASP A 239 10.18 15.51 -9.61
N ALA A 240 10.97 14.87 -8.76
CA ALA A 240 12.08 14.03 -9.19
C ALA A 240 11.61 12.80 -9.99
N GLN A 241 10.50 12.17 -9.60
CA GLN A 241 9.91 11.03 -10.29
C GLN A 241 9.18 11.45 -11.56
N ALA A 242 8.43 12.56 -11.53
CA ALA A 242 7.71 13.09 -12.67
C ALA A 242 8.64 13.53 -13.81
N ASN A 243 9.84 14.01 -13.46
CA ASN A 243 10.87 14.39 -14.43
C ASN A 243 11.79 13.20 -14.81
N SER A 244 11.47 11.99 -14.39
CA SER A 244 12.21 10.78 -14.78
C SER A 244 12.05 10.50 -16.27
N PRO A 245 13.08 9.96 -16.95
CA PRO A 245 13.02 9.61 -18.38
C PRO A 245 11.96 8.55 -18.70
N ILE A 246 11.59 7.71 -17.72
CA ILE A 246 10.57 6.66 -17.91
C ILE A 246 9.16 7.09 -17.56
N ALA A 247 8.98 8.22 -16.87
CA ALA A 247 7.67 8.73 -16.52
C ALA A 247 6.97 9.34 -17.74
N GLU A 248 5.70 9.01 -17.92
CA GLU A 248 4.83 9.58 -18.96
C GLU A 248 3.84 10.58 -18.37
N ARG A 249 3.60 10.46 -17.06
CA ARG A 249 2.63 11.28 -16.31
C ARG A 249 3.22 11.65 -14.96
N ASP A 250 2.72 12.75 -14.39
CA ASP A 250 3.06 13.23 -13.05
C ASP A 250 2.15 12.62 -11.95
N TYR A 251 1.21 11.76 -12.34
CA TYR A 251 0.33 11.04 -11.43
C TYR A 251 0.13 9.60 -11.87
N THR A 252 -0.21 8.75 -10.91
CA THR A 252 -0.64 7.37 -11.14
C THR A 252 -1.93 7.11 -10.38
N TYR A 253 -2.68 6.09 -10.79
CA TYR A 253 -3.87 5.66 -10.06
C TYR A 253 -3.95 4.15 -10.00
N ILE A 254 -4.61 3.69 -8.95
CA ILE A 254 -4.92 2.28 -8.72
C ILE A 254 -6.41 2.20 -8.42
N VAL A 255 -7.09 1.24 -9.05
CA VAL A 255 -8.47 0.89 -8.75
C VAL A 255 -8.52 -0.61 -8.48
N TYR A 256 -9.24 -1.02 -7.47
CA TYR A 256 -9.41 -2.43 -7.17
C TYR A 256 -10.83 -2.76 -6.72
N LEU A 257 -11.23 -3.99 -7.01
CA LEU A 257 -12.49 -4.59 -6.57
C LEU A 257 -12.25 -6.06 -6.27
N GLY A 258 -12.86 -6.58 -5.24
CA GLY A 258 -12.77 -7.99 -4.90
C GLY A 258 -13.84 -8.46 -3.95
N TYR A 259 -13.81 -9.74 -3.69
CA TYR A 259 -14.72 -10.43 -2.78
C TYR A 259 -13.93 -11.33 -1.83
N GLY A 260 -14.40 -11.45 -0.61
CA GLY A 260 -13.78 -12.31 0.38
C GLY A 260 -14.71 -12.67 1.52
N TRP A 261 -14.14 -13.40 2.46
CA TRP A 261 -14.87 -13.96 3.60
C TRP A 261 -14.19 -13.58 4.91
N ARG A 262 -15.01 -13.37 5.92
CA ARG A 262 -14.59 -13.27 7.31
C ARG A 262 -14.23 -14.67 7.82
N LEU A 263 -13.13 -14.75 8.57
CA LEU A 263 -12.62 -15.97 9.17
C LEU A 263 -13.04 -16.08 10.63
#